data_33d7d1a0c1b082a645b8807a73deb168
#
_entry.id   33d7d1a0c1b082a645b8807a73deb168
#
_cell.length_a   1.000
_cell.length_b   1.000
_cell.length_c   1.000
_cell.angle_alpha   90.00
_cell.angle_beta   90.00
_cell.angle_gamma   90.00
#
_symmetry.space_group_name_H-M   'P 1'
#
loop_
_entity.id
_entity.type
_entity.pdbx_description
1 polymer ?
#
loop_
_entity_poly.entity_id
_entity_poly.type
_entity_poly.pdbx_seq_one_letter_code
_entity_poly.pdbx_strand_id
1 'polypeptide(L)'
;MFSTSSLRPSPPKLSIVNHSLSSQLSSLSSLSLPATLSLSPSHPHNLSTPTHRLRIRAIDAAQPYDYEAQLSQAYSQSTKLKIAIIGFGNFGQFLAKTLVKQNHNVLAYSRSNYTSIAQSLGVCFFSDADDLCEEHPEVILLCTSIISTENVLKSLPLQRLKRSTLFVDVLSVKEFPKNLFLQHLPSDFDILCTHPMFGPESGKNGWNGLPFVYEKVRIGNDETRASRLERFLEVFEREGCRMVEMSCAEHDRFAAGSQFITHTVGRTLEKLGLESTPINTKGYETLLSLVENTAGDSFELYYGLFMYNKNAMEQIQKLELAFELVRKELFGHLHETLRKQLFGTSEMLQDSQVQARRALPTRVSQNGNALPTPRSSETSRSSKD
;
A
#
# COMPACT_ATOMS: atom_id res chain seq x y z
N MET A 1 -27.24 -4.36 45.31
CA MET A 1 -25.92 -3.81 45.61
C MET A 1 -24.90 -4.81 45.16
N PHE A 2 -24.27 -4.54 44.05
CA PHE A 2 -22.89 -4.81 43.68
C PHE A 2 -22.70 -4.29 42.26
N SER A 3 -22.12 -3.10 42.20
CA SER A 3 -21.73 -2.39 40.99
C SER A 3 -20.35 -2.93 40.58
N THR A 4 -20.21 -3.51 39.37
CA THR A 4 -18.93 -3.79 38.77
C THR A 4 -18.70 -2.83 37.61
N SER A 5 -17.92 -1.81 37.88
CA SER A 5 -17.36 -0.90 36.88
C SER A 5 -16.26 -1.60 36.10
N SER A 6 -16.46 -1.84 34.81
CA SER A 6 -15.41 -2.33 33.91
C SER A 6 -14.61 -1.11 33.38
N LEU A 7 -13.39 -0.98 33.84
CA LEU A 7 -12.39 -0.07 33.32
C LEU A 7 -11.90 -0.56 31.95
N ARG A 8 -12.14 0.21 30.91
CA ARG A 8 -11.46 0.05 29.61
C ARG A 8 -10.05 0.65 29.70
N PRO A 9 -9.01 -0.05 29.23
CA PRO A 9 -7.69 0.55 29.13
C PRO A 9 -7.63 1.52 27.95
N SER A 10 -7.10 2.73 28.21
CA SER A 10 -6.80 3.75 27.21
C SER A 10 -5.59 3.34 26.37
N PRO A 11 -5.52 3.70 25.07
CA PRO A 11 -4.38 3.40 24.22
C PRO A 11 -3.15 4.23 24.62
N PRO A 12 -1.93 3.71 24.43
CA PRO A 12 -0.71 4.42 24.78
C PRO A 12 -0.49 5.65 23.88
N LYS A 13 -0.17 6.78 24.50
CA LYS A 13 0.26 8.00 23.83
C LYS A 13 1.68 7.78 23.29
N LEU A 14 1.84 7.77 21.97
CA LEU A 14 3.13 7.90 21.31
C LEU A 14 3.63 9.33 21.51
N SER A 15 4.69 9.49 22.27
CA SER A 15 5.45 10.74 22.36
C SER A 15 6.34 10.86 21.12
N ILE A 16 6.04 11.87 20.32
CA ILE A 16 6.90 12.30 19.21
C ILE A 16 8.10 13.01 19.81
N VAL A 17 9.26 12.39 19.74
CA VAL A 17 10.54 13.04 20.04
C VAL A 17 10.97 13.80 18.79
N ASN A 18 10.77 15.10 18.80
CA ASN A 18 11.37 16.01 17.83
C ASN A 18 12.87 16.16 18.14
N HIS A 19 13.71 15.52 17.37
CA HIS A 19 15.12 15.89 17.29
C HIS A 19 15.29 17.04 16.29
N SER A 20 15.35 18.24 16.82
CA SER A 20 15.87 19.41 16.11
C SER A 20 17.39 19.26 15.96
N LEU A 21 17.86 19.03 14.75
CA LEU A 21 19.26 19.23 14.37
C LEU A 21 19.47 20.71 14.09
N SER A 22 19.88 21.44 15.12
CA SER A 22 20.46 22.78 14.97
C SER A 22 21.97 22.68 15.02
N SER A 23 22.59 23.16 13.93
CA SER A 23 23.86 23.89 13.87
C SER A 23 25.03 23.40 14.74
N GLN A 24 25.98 22.74 14.11
CA GLN A 24 27.39 22.90 14.46
C GLN A 24 28.23 23.10 13.17
N LEU A 25 28.28 24.34 12.73
CA LEU A 25 29.33 24.90 11.87
C LEU A 25 30.06 25.93 12.70
N SER A 26 31.16 25.53 13.32
CA SER A 26 32.21 26.48 13.73
C SER A 26 33.42 25.70 14.24
N SER A 27 34.56 26.03 13.66
CA SER A 27 35.93 25.81 14.07
C SER A 27 36.76 24.86 13.17
N LEU A 28 37.25 25.43 12.06
CA LEU A 28 38.56 25.09 11.53
C LEU A 28 39.39 26.35 11.62
N SER A 29 40.04 26.50 12.75
CA SER A 29 41.09 27.50 12.95
C SER A 29 42.44 26.94 12.47
N SER A 30 43.05 27.71 11.58
CA SER A 30 44.50 28.01 11.45
C SER A 30 45.49 26.87 11.70
N LEU A 31 46.05 26.34 10.64
CA LEU A 31 47.39 25.77 10.65
C LEU A 31 48.36 26.74 9.93
N SER A 32 49.19 27.37 10.74
CA SER A 32 50.33 28.21 10.34
C SER A 32 51.43 27.37 9.73
N LEU A 33 51.96 27.82 8.58
CA LEU A 33 53.16 27.33 7.96
C LEU A 33 54.39 27.95 8.65
N PRO A 34 55.47 27.20 8.90
CA PRO A 34 56.74 27.80 9.25
C PRO A 34 57.54 28.20 7.99
N ALA A 35 58.19 29.35 8.12
CA ALA A 35 58.99 29.99 7.12
C ALA A 35 60.42 29.44 7.05
N THR A 36 61.00 29.59 5.84
CA THR A 36 62.40 29.83 5.48
C THR A 36 63.43 28.73 5.67
N LEU A 37 63.97 28.30 4.56
CA LEU A 37 65.39 28.00 4.40
C LEU A 37 65.86 28.53 3.03
N SER A 38 66.76 29.47 3.13
CA SER A 38 67.54 30.03 2.03
C SER A 38 68.74 29.15 1.71
N LEU A 39 69.01 28.85 0.43
CA LEU A 39 70.36 28.45 -0.05
C LEU A 39 70.54 28.92 -1.44
N SER A 40 71.72 29.55 -1.61
CA SER A 40 72.26 30.20 -2.77
C SER A 40 72.85 29.23 -3.80
N PRO A 41 73.35 29.71 -4.96
CA PRO A 41 73.27 29.00 -6.24
C PRO A 41 74.56 28.29 -6.64
N SER A 42 74.45 27.27 -7.47
CA SER A 42 75.57 26.81 -8.31
C SER A 42 75.09 26.28 -9.67
N HIS A 43 75.78 26.58 -10.65
CA HIS A 43 75.68 26.61 -12.10
C HIS A 43 75.41 25.23 -12.81
N PRO A 44 75.40 25.17 -14.18
CA PRO A 44 74.21 24.64 -14.91
C PRO A 44 74.51 23.33 -15.63
N HIS A 45 73.51 22.48 -15.82
CA HIS A 45 73.52 21.51 -16.90
C HIS A 45 72.15 21.49 -17.63
N ASN A 46 72.25 21.79 -18.94
CA ASN A 46 71.18 21.63 -19.92
C ASN A 46 70.68 20.23 -19.98
N LEU A 47 69.40 20.07 -19.72
CA LEU A 47 68.62 18.96 -20.21
C LEU A 47 67.19 19.50 -20.47
N SER A 48 66.84 19.53 -21.76
CA SER A 48 65.57 19.92 -22.29
C SER A 48 64.54 18.81 -21.97
N THR A 49 63.64 19.05 -21.02
CA THR A 49 62.41 18.28 -20.82
C THR A 49 61.20 19.17 -21.17
N PRO A 50 60.17 18.64 -21.88
CA PRO A 50 59.04 19.46 -22.25
C PRO A 50 58.25 19.76 -20.99
N THR A 51 58.27 21.01 -20.57
CA THR A 51 57.38 21.47 -19.48
C THR A 51 55.96 21.52 -20.00
N HIS A 52 55.17 20.48 -19.65
CA HIS A 52 53.71 20.60 -19.61
C HIS A 52 53.39 21.70 -18.60
N ARG A 53 53.18 22.91 -19.06
CA ARG A 53 52.52 23.96 -18.27
C ARG A 53 51.09 23.48 -17.99
N LEU A 54 50.86 22.97 -16.80
CA LEU A 54 49.54 22.90 -16.23
C LEU A 54 48.97 24.33 -16.18
N ARG A 55 48.18 24.71 -17.20
CA ARG A 55 47.33 25.89 -17.11
C ARG A 55 46.29 25.57 -16.02
N ILE A 56 46.53 25.96 -14.78
CA ILE A 56 45.50 26.16 -13.80
C ILE A 56 44.66 27.30 -14.39
N ARG A 57 43.54 26.98 -15.01
CA ARG A 57 42.51 27.98 -15.28
C ARG A 57 42.11 28.51 -13.91
N ALA A 58 42.39 29.77 -13.64
CA ALA A 58 41.80 30.49 -12.55
C ALA A 58 40.29 30.30 -12.70
N ILE A 59 39.67 29.63 -11.74
CA ILE A 59 38.21 29.56 -11.65
C ILE A 59 37.78 31.00 -11.46
N ASP A 60 37.10 31.54 -12.46
CA ASP A 60 36.59 32.90 -12.42
C ASP A 60 35.57 32.95 -11.26
N ALA A 61 35.97 33.60 -10.17
CA ALA A 61 35.16 33.72 -8.96
C ALA A 61 33.87 34.56 -9.17
N ALA A 62 33.62 34.98 -10.44
CA ALA A 62 32.51 35.82 -10.82
C ALA A 62 31.19 35.06 -11.14
N GLN A 63 31.17 33.69 -11.15
CA GLN A 63 29.95 32.94 -11.44
C GLN A 63 29.68 31.80 -10.44
N PRO A 64 29.18 32.09 -9.24
CA PRO A 64 28.71 31.04 -8.33
C PRO A 64 27.58 30.19 -8.95
N TYR A 65 26.80 30.77 -9.86
CA TYR A 65 25.68 30.10 -10.56
C TYR A 65 26.09 28.89 -11.42
N ASP A 66 27.29 28.94 -12.06
CA ASP A 66 27.72 27.83 -12.91
C ASP A 66 28.18 26.63 -12.11
N TYR A 67 28.68 26.78 -10.90
CA TYR A 67 29.13 25.65 -10.08
C TYR A 67 27.95 24.86 -9.52
N GLU A 68 26.97 25.55 -8.99
CA GLU A 68 25.73 24.89 -8.50
C GLU A 68 24.96 24.24 -9.65
N ALA A 69 24.89 24.89 -10.81
CA ALA A 69 24.28 24.32 -12.01
C ALA A 69 25.05 23.08 -12.51
N GLN A 70 26.38 23.11 -12.50
CA GLN A 70 27.22 21.97 -12.87
C GLN A 70 27.09 20.81 -11.86
N LEU A 71 27.07 21.10 -10.56
CA LEU A 71 26.81 20.08 -9.51
C LEU A 71 25.43 19.47 -9.66
N SER A 72 24.43 20.30 -9.87
CA SER A 72 23.06 19.85 -10.10
C SER A 72 22.95 18.99 -11.37
N GLN A 73 23.63 19.38 -12.44
CA GLN A 73 23.68 18.62 -13.69
C GLN A 73 24.45 17.30 -13.53
N ALA A 74 25.61 17.32 -12.84
CA ALA A 74 26.38 16.11 -12.54
C ALA A 74 25.60 15.15 -11.65
N TYR A 75 24.92 15.66 -10.61
CA TYR A 75 24.05 14.89 -9.75
C TYR A 75 22.88 14.30 -10.55
N SER A 76 22.20 15.09 -11.37
CA SER A 76 21.13 14.66 -12.25
C SER A 76 21.58 13.56 -13.24
N GLN A 77 22.81 13.66 -13.78
CA GLN A 77 23.37 12.62 -14.64
C GLN A 77 23.72 11.35 -13.87
N SER A 78 24.24 11.47 -12.64
CA SER A 78 24.62 10.33 -11.81
C SER A 78 23.40 9.54 -11.29
N THR A 79 22.24 10.21 -11.13
CA THR A 79 21.00 9.59 -10.67
C THR A 79 20.11 9.08 -11.79
N LYS A 80 20.43 9.41 -13.05
CA LYS A 80 19.64 9.02 -14.22
C LYS A 80 19.64 7.51 -14.43
N LEU A 81 18.45 6.93 -14.57
CA LEU A 81 18.24 5.52 -14.92
C LEU A 81 17.63 5.39 -16.33
N LYS A 82 17.97 4.29 -17.02
CA LYS A 82 17.25 3.84 -18.23
C LYS A 82 16.17 2.84 -17.78
N ILE A 83 14.91 3.26 -17.82
CA ILE A 83 13.75 2.51 -17.29
C ILE A 83 12.84 2.13 -18.45
N ALA A 84 12.58 0.84 -18.62
CA ALA A 84 11.63 0.31 -19.61
C ALA A 84 10.30 -0.04 -18.93
N ILE A 85 9.23 0.64 -19.33
CA ILE A 85 7.85 0.38 -18.86
C ILE A 85 7.21 -0.63 -19.80
N ILE A 86 6.87 -1.80 -19.25
CA ILE A 86 6.15 -2.86 -19.95
C ILE A 86 4.67 -2.78 -19.58
N GLY A 87 3.84 -2.37 -20.55
CA GLY A 87 2.44 -2.02 -20.32
C GLY A 87 2.25 -0.50 -20.21
N PHE A 88 2.03 0.16 -21.35
CA PHE A 88 1.93 1.63 -21.44
C PHE A 88 0.48 2.12 -21.45
N GLY A 89 -0.37 1.50 -20.57
CA GLY A 89 -1.73 1.96 -20.30
C GLY A 89 -1.76 3.19 -19.37
N ASN A 90 -2.94 3.51 -18.82
CA ASN A 90 -3.13 4.72 -17.99
C ASN A 90 -2.11 4.82 -16.85
N PHE A 91 -1.84 3.71 -16.16
CA PHE A 91 -0.92 3.69 -15.02
C PHE A 91 0.55 3.82 -15.47
N GLY A 92 0.95 3.12 -16.55
CA GLY A 92 2.29 3.26 -17.12
C GLY A 92 2.58 4.68 -17.62
N GLN A 93 1.62 5.32 -18.27
CA GLN A 93 1.69 6.73 -18.70
C GLN A 93 1.76 7.69 -17.50
N PHE A 94 1.00 7.41 -16.43
CA PHE A 94 1.02 8.19 -15.20
C PHE A 94 2.41 8.17 -14.55
N LEU A 95 3.04 7.00 -14.40
CA LEU A 95 4.39 6.88 -13.88
C LEU A 95 5.44 7.52 -14.81
N ALA A 96 5.29 7.31 -16.13
CA ALA A 96 6.20 7.86 -17.13
C ALA A 96 6.35 9.38 -17.05
N LYS A 97 5.26 10.11 -16.79
CA LYS A 97 5.28 11.58 -16.61
C LYS A 97 6.24 12.00 -15.51
N THR A 98 6.18 11.33 -14.36
CA THR A 98 7.06 11.62 -13.22
C THR A 98 8.50 11.20 -13.50
N LEU A 99 8.72 10.02 -14.08
CA LEU A 99 10.05 9.55 -14.44
C LEU A 99 10.76 10.49 -15.41
N VAL A 100 10.06 10.96 -16.46
CA VAL A 100 10.59 11.93 -17.42
C VAL A 100 10.86 13.30 -16.75
N LYS A 101 9.92 13.77 -15.90
CA LYS A 101 10.10 15.02 -15.12
C LYS A 101 11.36 14.99 -14.26
N GLN A 102 11.71 13.80 -13.74
CA GLN A 102 12.93 13.57 -12.95
C GLN A 102 14.17 13.25 -13.81
N ASN A 103 14.11 13.49 -15.14
CA ASN A 103 15.19 13.32 -16.10
C ASN A 103 15.67 11.88 -16.34
N HIS A 104 14.86 10.87 -16.00
CA HIS A 104 15.16 9.48 -16.37
C HIS A 104 14.98 9.25 -17.87
N ASN A 105 15.72 8.29 -18.43
CA ASN A 105 15.53 7.83 -19.80
C ASN A 105 14.43 6.76 -19.82
N VAL A 106 13.24 7.13 -20.30
CA VAL A 106 12.07 6.26 -20.25
C VAL A 106 11.81 5.63 -21.61
N LEU A 107 11.80 4.31 -21.63
CA LEU A 107 11.40 3.48 -22.76
C LEU A 107 10.03 2.87 -22.45
N ALA A 108 9.22 2.60 -23.46
CA ALA A 108 7.92 1.96 -23.26
C ALA A 108 7.64 0.92 -24.33
N TYR A 109 6.99 -0.17 -23.91
CA TYR A 109 6.44 -1.20 -24.78
C TYR A 109 5.01 -1.54 -24.37
N SER A 110 4.15 -1.74 -25.36
CA SER A 110 2.79 -2.20 -25.13
C SER A 110 2.23 -2.86 -26.40
N ARG A 111 1.28 -3.80 -26.24
CA ARG A 111 0.58 -4.43 -27.36
C ARG A 111 -0.20 -3.41 -28.21
N SER A 112 -0.77 -2.39 -27.58
CA SER A 112 -1.46 -1.31 -28.26
C SER A 112 -0.46 -0.21 -28.65
N ASN A 113 -0.69 0.44 -29.79
CA ASN A 113 0.16 1.53 -30.24
C ASN A 113 -0.14 2.82 -29.46
N TYR A 114 0.85 3.28 -28.70
CA TYR A 114 0.82 4.54 -27.95
C TYR A 114 1.90 5.53 -28.40
N THR A 115 2.42 5.39 -29.63
CA THR A 115 3.55 6.19 -30.14
C THR A 115 3.32 7.69 -29.99
N SER A 116 2.15 8.21 -30.36
CA SER A 116 1.85 9.65 -30.27
C SER A 116 1.83 10.15 -28.82
N ILE A 117 1.25 9.36 -27.91
CA ILE A 117 1.20 9.70 -26.48
C ILE A 117 2.61 9.65 -25.88
N ALA A 118 3.36 8.60 -26.17
CA ALA A 118 4.73 8.45 -25.69
C ALA A 118 5.62 9.62 -26.15
N GLN A 119 5.54 10.02 -27.43
CA GLN A 119 6.26 11.19 -27.95
C GLN A 119 5.89 12.47 -27.21
N SER A 120 4.60 12.70 -26.94
CA SER A 120 4.14 13.88 -26.20
C SER A 120 4.66 13.92 -24.75
N LEU A 121 4.97 12.74 -24.17
CA LEU A 121 5.54 12.60 -22.83
C LEU A 121 7.06 12.57 -22.80
N GLY A 122 7.75 12.60 -23.95
CA GLY A 122 9.20 12.45 -24.02
C GLY A 122 9.69 11.02 -23.78
N VAL A 123 8.84 10.01 -24.06
CA VAL A 123 9.13 8.57 -23.91
C VAL A 123 9.45 7.96 -25.27
N CYS A 124 10.46 7.10 -25.34
CA CYS A 124 10.77 6.31 -26.52
C CYS A 124 9.89 5.06 -26.55
N PHE A 125 9.01 4.94 -27.54
CA PHE A 125 8.06 3.83 -27.66
C PHE A 125 8.55 2.76 -28.65
N PHE A 126 8.48 1.50 -28.24
CA PHE A 126 8.83 0.34 -29.03
C PHE A 126 7.59 -0.49 -29.32
N SER A 127 7.45 -0.95 -30.55
CA SER A 127 6.39 -1.88 -30.96
C SER A 127 6.82 -3.35 -30.80
N ASP A 128 8.12 -3.59 -30.64
CA ASP A 128 8.73 -4.89 -30.45
C ASP A 128 9.45 -4.95 -29.09
N ALA A 129 9.28 -6.07 -28.38
CA ALA A 129 9.94 -6.31 -27.11
C ALA A 129 11.44 -6.63 -27.26
N ASP A 130 11.84 -7.24 -28.39
CA ASP A 130 13.25 -7.52 -28.70
C ASP A 130 14.04 -6.22 -28.85
N ASP A 131 13.54 -5.26 -29.64
CA ASP A 131 14.17 -3.96 -29.85
C ASP A 131 14.27 -3.17 -28.54
N LEU A 132 13.23 -3.20 -27.71
CA LEU A 132 13.26 -2.55 -26.38
C LEU A 132 14.31 -3.18 -25.48
N CYS A 133 14.45 -4.51 -25.47
CA CYS A 133 15.42 -5.20 -24.60
C CYS A 133 16.87 -5.00 -25.08
N GLU A 134 17.11 -4.84 -26.39
CA GLU A 134 18.42 -4.49 -26.96
C GLU A 134 18.92 -3.09 -26.53
N GLU A 135 18.02 -2.21 -26.15
CA GLU A 135 18.38 -0.93 -25.52
C GLU A 135 19.04 -1.10 -24.15
N HIS A 136 19.07 -2.30 -23.62
CA HIS A 136 19.68 -2.65 -22.32
C HIS A 136 19.20 -1.74 -21.18
N PRO A 137 17.89 -1.68 -20.89
CA PRO A 137 17.39 -0.93 -19.75
C PRO A 137 18.00 -1.44 -18.43
N GLU A 138 18.23 -0.53 -17.49
CA GLU A 138 18.71 -0.85 -16.15
C GLU A 138 17.58 -1.39 -15.28
N VAL A 139 16.33 -0.94 -15.54
CA VAL A 139 15.12 -1.30 -14.84
C VAL A 139 14.04 -1.70 -15.84
N ILE A 140 13.42 -2.86 -15.61
CA ILE A 140 12.17 -3.29 -16.25
C ILE A 140 11.04 -3.06 -15.26
N LEU A 141 10.11 -2.16 -15.59
CA LEU A 141 8.95 -1.82 -14.77
C LEU A 141 7.67 -2.42 -15.37
N LEU A 142 7.11 -3.45 -14.72
CA LEU A 142 5.90 -4.11 -15.17
C LEU A 142 4.65 -3.34 -14.72
N CYS A 143 3.98 -2.71 -15.67
CA CYS A 143 2.72 -1.96 -15.50
C CYS A 143 1.55 -2.64 -16.23
N THR A 144 1.53 -3.96 -16.23
CA THR A 144 0.51 -4.79 -16.88
C THR A 144 -0.69 -5.03 -15.97
N SER A 145 -1.82 -5.52 -16.50
CA SER A 145 -2.88 -6.05 -15.65
C SER A 145 -2.37 -7.31 -14.91
N ILE A 146 -2.88 -7.56 -13.70
CA ILE A 146 -2.50 -8.72 -12.87
C ILE A 146 -2.63 -10.01 -13.69
N ILE A 147 -3.75 -10.16 -14.41
CA ILE A 147 -4.10 -11.34 -15.20
C ILE A 147 -3.11 -11.57 -16.37
N SER A 148 -2.61 -10.51 -16.99
CA SER A 148 -1.73 -10.62 -18.16
C SER A 148 -0.24 -10.73 -17.82
N THR A 149 0.15 -10.45 -16.58
CA THR A 149 1.55 -10.32 -16.17
C THR A 149 2.38 -11.56 -16.47
N GLU A 150 1.85 -12.76 -16.18
CA GLU A 150 2.56 -14.01 -16.43
C GLU A 150 2.90 -14.21 -17.92
N ASN A 151 1.90 -14.00 -18.79
CA ASN A 151 2.09 -14.16 -20.23
C ASN A 151 3.07 -13.10 -20.78
N VAL A 152 2.99 -11.88 -20.30
CA VAL A 152 3.91 -10.80 -20.69
C VAL A 152 5.33 -11.12 -20.24
N LEU A 153 5.54 -11.54 -18.99
CA LEU A 153 6.86 -11.88 -18.49
C LEU A 153 7.50 -13.04 -19.30
N LYS A 154 6.70 -14.07 -19.62
CA LYS A 154 7.15 -15.21 -20.43
C LYS A 154 7.49 -14.84 -21.87
N SER A 155 6.89 -13.77 -22.41
CA SER A 155 7.16 -13.31 -23.78
C SER A 155 8.36 -12.37 -23.90
N LEU A 156 8.92 -11.87 -22.78
CA LEU A 156 10.09 -11.00 -22.82
C LEU A 156 11.36 -11.76 -23.20
N PRO A 157 12.17 -11.24 -24.14
CA PRO A 157 13.42 -11.85 -24.54
C PRO A 157 14.54 -11.59 -23.52
N LEU A 158 14.47 -12.27 -22.35
CA LEU A 158 15.36 -12.06 -21.21
C LEU A 158 16.85 -12.19 -21.55
N GLN A 159 17.18 -12.99 -22.57
CA GLN A 159 18.54 -13.22 -23.06
C GLN A 159 19.19 -11.96 -23.66
N ARG A 160 18.39 -10.96 -24.07
CA ARG A 160 18.88 -9.69 -24.62
C ARG A 160 19.14 -8.63 -23.52
N LEU A 161 18.65 -8.86 -22.32
CA LEU A 161 18.85 -7.98 -21.18
C LEU A 161 20.23 -8.20 -20.53
N LYS A 162 20.75 -7.15 -19.89
CA LYS A 162 21.90 -7.32 -18.99
C LYS A 162 21.49 -8.16 -17.79
N ARG A 163 22.31 -9.12 -17.40
CA ARG A 163 22.04 -10.04 -16.27
C ARG A 163 21.79 -9.32 -14.93
N SER A 164 22.33 -8.12 -14.78
CA SER A 164 22.10 -7.32 -13.58
C SER A 164 20.84 -6.42 -13.64
N THR A 165 19.99 -6.53 -14.68
CA THR A 165 18.77 -5.71 -14.80
C THR A 165 17.86 -5.93 -13.59
N LEU A 166 17.29 -4.83 -13.08
CA LEU A 166 16.33 -4.83 -11.97
C LEU A 166 14.90 -4.99 -12.52
N PHE A 167 14.21 -6.04 -12.13
CA PHE A 167 12.80 -6.24 -12.40
C PHE A 167 11.94 -5.68 -11.27
N VAL A 168 11.02 -4.81 -11.64
CA VAL A 168 10.09 -4.17 -10.71
C VAL A 168 8.67 -4.39 -11.19
N ASP A 169 7.74 -4.71 -10.32
CA ASP A 169 6.32 -4.68 -10.59
C ASP A 169 5.63 -3.57 -9.80
N VAL A 170 4.49 -3.07 -10.29
CA VAL A 170 3.63 -2.10 -9.61
C VAL A 170 2.20 -2.63 -9.45
N LEU A 171 2.04 -3.94 -9.42
CA LEU A 171 0.75 -4.59 -9.32
C LEU A 171 0.12 -4.39 -7.93
N SER A 172 -1.20 -4.52 -7.87
CA SER A 172 -1.96 -4.37 -6.62
C SER A 172 -1.98 -5.63 -5.74
N VAL A 173 -1.32 -6.71 -6.16
CA VAL A 173 -1.05 -7.94 -5.40
C VAL A 173 0.45 -8.20 -5.41
N LYS A 174 1.01 -8.80 -4.37
CA LYS A 174 2.47 -8.90 -4.21
C LYS A 174 3.02 -10.31 -4.17
N GLU A 175 2.35 -11.27 -3.51
CA GLU A 175 2.85 -12.66 -3.47
C GLU A 175 2.88 -13.29 -4.88
N PHE A 176 1.89 -12.99 -5.70
CA PHE A 176 1.81 -13.51 -7.07
C PHE A 176 3.00 -13.06 -7.94
N PRO A 177 3.26 -11.75 -8.15
CA PRO A 177 4.39 -11.34 -8.99
C PRO A 177 5.74 -11.73 -8.38
N LYS A 178 5.91 -11.75 -7.06
CA LYS A 178 7.11 -12.25 -6.38
C LYS A 178 7.40 -13.69 -6.76
N ASN A 179 6.42 -14.57 -6.64
CA ASN A 179 6.57 -16.00 -6.96
C ASN A 179 6.82 -16.19 -8.46
N LEU A 180 6.13 -15.43 -9.30
CA LEU A 180 6.32 -15.44 -10.75
C LEU A 180 7.75 -15.06 -11.14
N PHE A 181 8.29 -13.98 -10.56
CA PHE A 181 9.67 -13.55 -10.80
C PHE A 181 10.68 -14.58 -10.32
N LEU A 182 10.51 -15.12 -9.12
CA LEU A 182 11.42 -16.13 -8.57
C LEU A 182 11.43 -17.42 -9.41
N GLN A 183 10.29 -17.76 -10.03
CA GLN A 183 10.16 -18.95 -10.88
C GLN A 183 10.74 -18.76 -12.28
N HIS A 184 10.59 -17.57 -12.87
CA HIS A 184 10.89 -17.36 -14.30
C HIS A 184 12.17 -16.56 -14.55
N LEU A 185 12.60 -15.70 -13.63
CA LEU A 185 13.81 -14.90 -13.82
C LEU A 185 15.05 -15.67 -13.35
N PRO A 186 16.09 -15.77 -14.21
CA PRO A 186 17.40 -16.24 -13.80
C PRO A 186 17.90 -15.58 -12.51
N SER A 187 18.75 -16.28 -11.77
CA SER A 187 19.28 -15.83 -10.47
C SER A 187 20.08 -14.52 -10.53
N ASP A 188 20.58 -14.19 -11.72
CA ASP A 188 21.41 -13.00 -11.94
C ASP A 188 20.60 -11.69 -11.97
N PHE A 189 19.29 -11.75 -12.21
CA PHE A 189 18.43 -10.55 -12.22
C PHE A 189 18.03 -10.13 -10.80
N ASP A 190 17.98 -8.83 -10.58
CA ASP A 190 17.46 -8.25 -9.34
C ASP A 190 15.92 -8.18 -9.34
N ILE A 191 15.31 -8.29 -8.18
CA ILE A 191 13.84 -8.30 -8.03
C ILE A 191 13.44 -7.36 -6.90
N LEU A 192 12.58 -6.39 -7.23
CA LEU A 192 11.93 -5.49 -6.31
C LEU A 192 10.40 -5.55 -6.55
N CYS A 193 9.65 -6.00 -5.58
CA CYS A 193 8.19 -5.95 -5.65
C CYS A 193 7.68 -4.65 -5.05
N THR A 194 6.84 -3.88 -5.78
CA THR A 194 6.33 -2.60 -5.32
C THR A 194 4.83 -2.45 -5.53
N HIS A 195 4.20 -1.61 -4.73
CA HIS A 195 2.82 -1.18 -4.95
C HIS A 195 2.67 0.28 -4.53
N PRO A 196 2.62 1.23 -5.49
CA PRO A 196 2.09 2.56 -5.24
C PRO A 196 0.62 2.43 -4.84
N MET A 197 0.29 2.73 -3.56
CA MET A 197 -1.09 2.63 -3.05
C MET A 197 -1.96 3.79 -3.55
N PHE A 198 -1.72 4.21 -4.78
CA PHE A 198 -2.39 5.32 -5.45
C PHE A 198 -2.39 5.10 -6.97
N GLY A 199 -3.34 5.69 -7.64
CA GLY A 199 -3.48 5.66 -9.09
C GLY A 199 -3.54 7.06 -9.70
N PRO A 200 -3.81 7.18 -11.01
CA PRO A 200 -3.91 8.46 -11.71
C PRO A 200 -4.88 9.45 -11.05
N GLU A 201 -6.00 8.98 -10.50
CA GLU A 201 -7.00 9.85 -9.85
C GLU A 201 -6.54 10.33 -8.48
N SER A 202 -6.07 9.44 -7.62
CA SER A 202 -5.63 9.79 -6.27
C SER A 202 -4.27 10.49 -6.25
N GLY A 203 -3.42 10.25 -7.24
CA GLY A 203 -2.11 10.88 -7.40
C GLY A 203 -2.06 12.10 -8.32
N LYS A 204 -3.21 12.57 -8.84
CA LYS A 204 -3.26 13.70 -9.81
C LYS A 204 -2.72 15.02 -9.27
N ASN A 205 -2.81 15.23 -7.97
CA ASN A 205 -2.36 16.45 -7.29
C ASN A 205 -0.96 16.32 -6.66
N GLY A 206 -0.20 15.28 -7.01
CA GLY A 206 1.11 14.94 -6.43
C GLY A 206 1.03 13.71 -5.52
N TRP A 207 2.21 13.20 -5.13
CA TRP A 207 2.31 11.93 -4.39
C TRP A 207 2.70 12.12 -2.92
N ASN A 208 2.78 13.37 -2.46
CA ASN A 208 3.20 13.68 -1.10
C ASN A 208 2.32 13.01 -0.05
N GLY A 209 2.93 12.23 0.85
CA GLY A 209 2.28 11.47 1.92
C GLY A 209 1.56 10.20 1.46
N LEU A 210 1.41 9.94 0.15
CA LEU A 210 0.79 8.72 -0.37
C LEU A 210 1.72 7.51 -0.11
N PRO A 211 1.17 6.35 0.30
CA PRO A 211 2.00 5.20 0.61
C PRO A 211 2.57 4.55 -0.65
N PHE A 212 3.86 4.24 -0.61
CA PHE A 212 4.55 3.40 -1.58
C PHE A 212 5.11 2.18 -0.85
N VAL A 213 4.54 1.00 -1.11
CA VAL A 213 4.95 -0.25 -0.48
C VAL A 213 5.98 -0.97 -1.35
N TYR A 214 7.00 -1.57 -0.72
CA TYR A 214 8.01 -2.34 -1.44
C TYR A 214 8.61 -3.48 -0.61
N GLU A 215 9.11 -4.52 -1.30
CA GLU A 215 9.94 -5.59 -0.76
C GLU A 215 11.15 -5.81 -1.65
N LYS A 216 12.36 -5.72 -1.08
CA LYS A 216 13.64 -6.09 -1.73
C LYS A 216 13.75 -7.62 -1.75
N VAL A 217 13.26 -8.27 -2.82
CA VAL A 217 13.14 -9.73 -2.88
C VAL A 217 14.45 -10.41 -3.18
N ARG A 218 15.20 -9.90 -4.16
CA ARG A 218 16.51 -10.42 -4.56
C ARG A 218 17.33 -9.29 -5.14
N ILE A 219 18.39 -8.92 -4.46
CA ILE A 219 19.33 -7.86 -4.90
C ILE A 219 20.74 -8.44 -4.81
N GLY A 220 21.52 -8.29 -5.87
CA GLY A 220 22.92 -8.70 -5.88
C GLY A 220 23.76 -7.87 -4.94
N ASN A 221 24.87 -8.46 -4.46
CA ASN A 221 25.69 -7.88 -3.39
C ASN A 221 26.69 -6.82 -3.87
N ASP A 222 26.69 -6.47 -5.18
CA ASP A 222 27.58 -5.42 -5.68
C ASP A 222 26.97 -4.01 -5.52
N GLU A 223 27.86 -3.04 -5.34
CA GLU A 223 27.51 -1.63 -5.10
C GLU A 223 26.69 -1.02 -6.24
N THR A 224 26.93 -1.44 -7.49
CA THR A 224 26.21 -0.95 -8.67
C THR A 224 24.73 -1.33 -8.62
N ARG A 225 24.42 -2.56 -8.19
CA ARG A 225 23.04 -3.07 -8.06
C ARG A 225 22.33 -2.39 -6.90
N ALA A 226 23.00 -2.26 -5.75
CA ALA A 226 22.47 -1.53 -4.61
C ALA A 226 22.17 -0.08 -4.98
N SER A 227 23.12 0.62 -5.63
CA SER A 227 22.92 1.99 -6.09
C SER A 227 21.76 2.13 -7.10
N ARG A 228 21.58 1.16 -8.00
CA ARG A 228 20.44 1.16 -8.95
C ARG A 228 19.11 1.06 -8.23
N LEU A 229 19.02 0.16 -7.25
CA LEU A 229 17.84 0.01 -6.42
C LEU A 229 17.50 1.30 -5.68
N GLU A 230 18.46 1.88 -5.00
CA GLU A 230 18.25 3.13 -4.23
C GLU A 230 17.84 4.29 -5.15
N ARG A 231 18.48 4.46 -6.31
CA ARG A 231 18.08 5.46 -7.32
C ARG A 231 16.65 5.26 -7.83
N PHE A 232 16.18 4.00 -7.93
CA PHE A 232 14.80 3.72 -8.31
C PHE A 232 13.82 4.09 -7.17
N LEU A 233 14.12 3.74 -5.93
CA LEU A 233 13.29 4.11 -4.78
C LEU A 233 13.25 5.63 -4.56
N GLU A 234 14.37 6.31 -4.79
CA GLU A 234 14.49 7.77 -4.68
C GLU A 234 13.50 8.53 -5.61
N VAL A 235 13.04 7.91 -6.71
CA VAL A 235 11.98 8.50 -7.55
C VAL A 235 10.74 8.82 -6.73
N PHE A 236 10.33 7.90 -5.88
CA PHE A 236 9.12 8.03 -5.06
C PHE A 236 9.36 8.88 -3.81
N GLU A 237 10.55 8.78 -3.24
CA GLU A 237 10.96 9.63 -2.11
C GLU A 237 10.97 11.11 -2.49
N ARG A 238 11.48 11.47 -3.67
CA ARG A 238 11.49 12.84 -4.19
C ARG A 238 10.11 13.43 -4.42
N GLU A 239 9.12 12.61 -4.77
CA GLU A 239 7.72 13.04 -4.87
C GLU A 239 7.03 13.10 -3.49
N GLY A 240 7.75 12.79 -2.40
CA GLY A 240 7.26 12.85 -1.04
C GLY A 240 6.40 11.67 -0.62
N CYS A 241 6.50 10.53 -1.31
CA CYS A 241 5.79 9.31 -0.92
C CYS A 241 6.20 8.85 0.49
N ARG A 242 5.25 8.30 1.23
CA ARG A 242 5.53 7.58 2.46
C ARG A 242 6.03 6.17 2.11
N MET A 243 7.34 5.98 2.18
CA MET A 243 7.99 4.71 1.88
C MET A 243 7.69 3.67 2.96
N VAL A 244 7.21 2.49 2.57
CA VAL A 244 6.81 1.41 3.48
C VAL A 244 7.43 0.10 3.03
N GLU A 245 8.48 -0.34 3.73
CA GLU A 245 9.08 -1.64 3.49
C GLU A 245 8.32 -2.72 4.26
N MET A 246 7.80 -3.73 3.56
CA MET A 246 7.13 -4.90 4.16
C MET A 246 7.18 -6.09 3.21
N SER A 247 6.96 -7.28 3.75
CA SER A 247 6.90 -8.50 2.94
C SER A 247 5.66 -8.53 2.02
N CYS A 248 5.78 -9.17 0.85
CA CYS A 248 4.66 -9.36 -0.07
C CYS A 248 3.47 -10.06 0.58
N ALA A 249 3.71 -11.03 1.45
CA ALA A 249 2.66 -11.73 2.18
C ALA A 249 1.91 -10.82 3.17
N GLU A 250 2.64 -9.96 3.85
CA GLU A 250 2.06 -8.98 4.76
C GLU A 250 1.25 -7.92 4.01
N HIS A 251 1.80 -7.42 2.90
CA HIS A 251 1.08 -6.53 2.01
C HIS A 251 -0.26 -7.13 1.57
N ASP A 252 -0.25 -8.37 1.05
CA ASP A 252 -1.47 -9.00 0.51
C ASP A 252 -2.52 -9.23 1.60
N ARG A 253 -2.11 -9.53 2.83
CA ARG A 253 -3.01 -9.62 3.98
C ARG A 253 -3.68 -8.27 4.29
N PHE A 254 -2.93 -7.17 4.29
CA PHE A 254 -3.48 -5.84 4.52
C PHE A 254 -4.31 -5.34 3.34
N ALA A 255 -3.85 -5.56 2.11
CA ALA A 255 -4.56 -5.15 0.90
C ALA A 255 -5.92 -5.85 0.75
N ALA A 256 -6.03 -7.13 1.15
CA ALA A 256 -7.30 -7.83 1.20
C ALA A 256 -8.29 -7.18 2.17
N GLY A 257 -7.85 -6.83 3.37
CA GLY A 257 -8.69 -6.19 4.40
C GLY A 257 -8.98 -4.70 4.17
N SER A 258 -8.29 -4.06 3.25
CA SER A 258 -8.45 -2.63 2.93
C SER A 258 -8.85 -2.40 1.47
N GLN A 259 -7.89 -2.45 0.54
CA GLN A 259 -8.13 -2.13 -0.86
C GLN A 259 -9.21 -3.02 -1.50
N PHE A 260 -9.09 -4.35 -1.35
CA PHE A 260 -10.07 -5.27 -1.92
C PHE A 260 -11.48 -5.07 -1.35
N ILE A 261 -11.61 -4.86 -0.02
CA ILE A 261 -12.89 -4.53 0.61
C ILE A 261 -13.44 -3.21 0.08
N THR A 262 -12.62 -2.19 -0.09
CA THR A 262 -13.01 -0.89 -0.67
C THR A 262 -13.62 -1.07 -2.06
N HIS A 263 -12.95 -1.82 -2.95
CA HIS A 263 -13.50 -2.14 -4.28
C HIS A 263 -14.77 -2.99 -4.21
N THR A 264 -14.84 -3.97 -3.30
CA THR A 264 -16.02 -4.83 -3.14
C THR A 264 -17.23 -4.02 -2.67
N VAL A 265 -17.07 -3.17 -1.66
CA VAL A 265 -18.14 -2.31 -1.14
C VAL A 265 -18.58 -1.30 -2.20
N GLY A 266 -17.65 -0.63 -2.88
CA GLY A 266 -18.00 0.32 -3.93
C GLY A 266 -18.78 -0.32 -5.07
N ARG A 267 -18.39 -1.51 -5.53
CA ARG A 267 -19.13 -2.27 -6.55
C ARG A 267 -20.48 -2.79 -6.05
N THR A 268 -20.58 -3.12 -4.77
CA THR A 268 -21.88 -3.48 -4.15
C THR A 268 -22.82 -2.28 -4.15
N LEU A 269 -22.32 -1.10 -3.78
CA LEU A 269 -23.09 0.14 -3.80
C LEU A 269 -23.47 0.56 -5.22
N GLU A 270 -22.60 0.34 -6.21
CA GLU A 270 -22.95 0.50 -7.64
C GLU A 270 -24.16 -0.34 -8.04
N LYS A 271 -24.21 -1.62 -7.60
CA LYS A 271 -25.34 -2.52 -7.87
C LYS A 271 -26.62 -2.11 -7.15
N LEU A 272 -26.55 -1.32 -6.08
CA LEU A 272 -27.72 -0.72 -5.44
C LEU A 272 -28.29 0.47 -6.24
N GLY A 273 -27.56 0.98 -7.26
CA GLY A 273 -28.02 2.09 -8.10
C GLY A 273 -28.14 3.39 -7.31
N LEU A 274 -27.13 3.74 -6.52
CA LEU A 274 -27.14 4.97 -5.72
C LEU A 274 -27.14 6.21 -6.64
N GLU A 275 -28.08 7.12 -6.39
CA GLU A 275 -28.21 8.38 -7.12
C GLU A 275 -28.14 9.59 -6.17
N SER A 276 -27.63 10.70 -6.68
CA SER A 276 -27.62 11.96 -5.91
C SER A 276 -29.03 12.48 -5.71
N THR A 277 -29.34 12.94 -4.51
CA THR A 277 -30.65 13.48 -4.13
C THR A 277 -30.50 14.94 -3.62
N PRO A 278 -31.57 15.73 -3.60
CA PRO A 278 -31.51 17.10 -3.06
C PRO A 278 -31.18 17.20 -1.57
N ILE A 279 -31.20 16.09 -0.83
CA ILE A 279 -31.01 16.01 0.61
C ILE A 279 -29.83 15.13 1.02
N ASN A 280 -28.81 15.03 0.17
CA ASN A 280 -27.61 14.27 0.48
C ASN A 280 -27.00 14.70 1.81
N THR A 281 -26.74 13.73 2.68
CA THR A 281 -25.87 13.95 3.84
C THR A 281 -24.41 13.85 3.41
N LYS A 282 -23.49 14.40 4.21
CA LYS A 282 -22.05 14.27 3.97
C LYS A 282 -21.59 12.82 3.89
N GLY A 283 -22.15 11.94 4.72
CA GLY A 283 -21.88 10.50 4.67
C GLY A 283 -22.31 9.88 3.35
N TYR A 284 -23.50 10.23 2.83
CA TYR A 284 -24.00 9.71 1.56
C TYR A 284 -23.16 10.20 0.38
N GLU A 285 -22.71 11.45 0.36
CA GLU A 285 -21.77 11.97 -0.64
C GLU A 285 -20.45 11.18 -0.66
N THR A 286 -19.97 10.76 0.52
CA THR A 286 -18.78 9.88 0.60
C THR A 286 -19.02 8.51 -0.06
N LEU A 287 -20.22 7.93 0.08
CA LEU A 287 -20.58 6.67 -0.60
C LEU A 287 -20.66 6.86 -2.11
N LEU A 288 -21.25 7.95 -2.61
CA LEU A 288 -21.27 8.27 -4.04
C LEU A 288 -19.85 8.42 -4.60
N SER A 289 -18.98 9.14 -3.88
CA SER A 289 -17.57 9.28 -4.26
C SER A 289 -16.82 7.93 -4.24
N LEU A 290 -17.14 7.04 -3.30
CA LEU A 290 -16.56 5.69 -3.26
C LEU A 290 -16.96 4.90 -4.50
N VAL A 291 -18.23 4.95 -4.91
CA VAL A 291 -18.71 4.29 -6.15
C VAL A 291 -17.97 4.85 -7.35
N GLU A 292 -17.90 6.18 -7.49
CA GLU A 292 -17.19 6.83 -8.60
C GLU A 292 -15.73 6.40 -8.70
N ASN A 293 -15.01 6.34 -7.58
CA ASN A 293 -13.59 6.00 -7.53
C ASN A 293 -13.29 4.51 -7.75
N THR A 294 -14.25 3.61 -7.52
CA THR A 294 -14.03 2.15 -7.58
C THR A 294 -14.73 1.47 -8.75
N ALA A 295 -15.93 1.94 -9.12
CA ALA A 295 -16.69 1.37 -10.24
C ALA A 295 -16.09 1.75 -11.60
N GLY A 296 -15.38 2.89 -11.70
CA GLY A 296 -14.64 3.30 -12.88
C GLY A 296 -13.43 2.42 -13.22
N ASP A 297 -12.91 1.68 -12.25
CA ASP A 297 -11.83 0.72 -12.47
C ASP A 297 -12.32 -0.50 -13.26
N SER A 298 -11.44 -1.08 -14.11
CA SER A 298 -11.80 -2.25 -14.89
C SER A 298 -12.20 -3.43 -13.99
N PHE A 299 -13.15 -4.25 -14.48
CA PHE A 299 -13.50 -5.49 -13.78
C PHE A 299 -12.32 -6.45 -13.71
N GLU A 300 -11.40 -6.41 -14.69
CA GLU A 300 -10.18 -7.22 -14.67
C GLU A 300 -9.26 -6.89 -13.48
N LEU A 301 -9.16 -5.61 -13.09
CA LEU A 301 -8.41 -5.22 -11.90
C LEU A 301 -9.06 -5.84 -10.64
N TYR A 302 -10.36 -5.66 -10.47
CA TYR A 302 -11.09 -6.20 -9.32
C TYR A 302 -11.01 -7.74 -9.26
N TYR A 303 -11.20 -8.40 -10.42
CA TYR A 303 -11.08 -9.85 -10.53
C TYR A 303 -9.65 -10.33 -10.22
N GLY A 304 -8.65 -9.57 -10.67
CA GLY A 304 -7.24 -9.82 -10.34
C GLY A 304 -6.94 -9.73 -8.85
N LEU A 305 -7.48 -8.70 -8.17
CA LEU A 305 -7.38 -8.56 -6.71
C LEU A 305 -7.99 -9.76 -5.95
N PHE A 306 -9.08 -10.32 -6.49
CA PHE A 306 -9.72 -11.49 -5.90
C PHE A 306 -8.93 -12.78 -6.15
N MET A 307 -8.57 -13.04 -7.41
CA MET A 307 -7.99 -14.33 -7.82
C MET A 307 -6.56 -14.54 -7.37
N TYR A 308 -5.78 -13.46 -7.30
CA TYR A 308 -4.35 -13.52 -7.03
C TYR A 308 -3.96 -13.08 -5.60
N ASN A 309 -4.95 -12.80 -4.74
CA ASN A 309 -4.73 -12.61 -3.31
C ASN A 309 -5.46 -13.69 -2.51
N LYS A 310 -4.70 -14.63 -1.97
CA LYS A 310 -5.26 -15.77 -1.19
C LYS A 310 -6.13 -15.36 0.00
N ASN A 311 -6.00 -14.12 0.50
CA ASN A 311 -6.77 -13.62 1.64
C ASN A 311 -8.12 -13.01 1.23
N ALA A 312 -8.38 -12.82 -0.07
CA ALA A 312 -9.56 -12.08 -0.56
C ALA A 312 -10.88 -12.83 -0.29
N MET A 313 -10.90 -14.15 -0.46
CA MET A 313 -12.10 -14.97 -0.22
C MET A 313 -12.57 -14.85 1.24
N GLU A 314 -11.66 -14.91 2.20
CA GLU A 314 -11.99 -14.76 3.62
C GLU A 314 -12.62 -13.39 3.91
N GLN A 315 -12.17 -12.33 3.23
CA GLN A 315 -12.74 -10.99 3.42
C GLN A 315 -14.17 -10.86 2.87
N ILE A 316 -14.48 -11.52 1.74
CA ILE A 316 -15.88 -11.59 1.25
C ILE A 316 -16.76 -12.27 2.27
N GLN A 317 -16.35 -13.43 2.81
CA GLN A 317 -17.10 -14.16 3.82
C GLN A 317 -17.31 -13.33 5.09
N LYS A 318 -16.29 -12.59 5.54
CA LYS A 318 -16.40 -11.67 6.68
C LYS A 318 -17.39 -10.53 6.42
N LEU A 319 -17.39 -9.97 5.20
CA LEU A 319 -18.33 -8.90 4.83
C LEU A 319 -19.77 -9.43 4.80
N GLU A 320 -19.99 -10.59 4.22
CA GLU A 320 -21.29 -11.26 4.19
C GLU A 320 -21.82 -11.52 5.60
N LEU A 321 -20.98 -12.12 6.46
CA LEU A 321 -21.32 -12.38 7.86
C LEU A 321 -21.64 -11.09 8.62
N ALA A 322 -20.84 -10.04 8.43
CA ALA A 322 -21.07 -8.74 9.07
C ALA A 322 -22.43 -8.14 8.66
N PHE A 323 -22.78 -8.23 7.37
CA PHE A 323 -24.09 -7.78 6.88
C PHE A 323 -25.24 -8.58 7.51
N GLU A 324 -25.12 -9.91 7.59
CA GLU A 324 -26.13 -10.78 8.22
C GLU A 324 -26.29 -10.48 9.72
N LEU A 325 -25.20 -10.18 10.43
CA LEU A 325 -25.25 -9.81 11.84
C LEU A 325 -26.01 -8.50 12.04
N VAL A 326 -25.73 -7.46 11.25
CA VAL A 326 -26.46 -6.19 11.30
C VAL A 326 -27.95 -6.40 10.99
N ARG A 327 -28.25 -7.16 9.96
CA ARG A 327 -29.63 -7.50 9.59
C ARG A 327 -30.35 -8.20 10.75
N LYS A 328 -29.73 -9.21 11.36
CA LYS A 328 -30.30 -9.96 12.50
C LYS A 328 -30.55 -9.07 13.72
N GLU A 329 -29.62 -8.13 14.00
CA GLU A 329 -29.76 -7.18 15.09
C GLU A 329 -30.97 -6.26 14.86
N LEU A 330 -31.10 -5.65 13.67
CA LEU A 330 -32.22 -4.79 13.32
C LEU A 330 -33.60 -5.53 13.45
N PHE A 331 -33.67 -6.72 12.89
CA PHE A 331 -34.93 -7.54 13.00
C PHE A 331 -35.18 -8.00 14.42
N GLY A 332 -34.14 -8.28 15.21
CA GLY A 332 -34.28 -8.61 16.63
C GLY A 332 -34.94 -7.49 17.43
N HIS A 333 -34.43 -6.24 17.24
CA HIS A 333 -35.03 -5.06 17.88
C HIS A 333 -36.47 -4.79 17.41
N LEU A 334 -36.77 -4.98 16.12
CA LEU A 334 -38.12 -4.85 15.59
C LEU A 334 -39.08 -5.87 16.25
N HIS A 335 -38.67 -7.13 16.30
CA HIS A 335 -39.50 -8.18 16.93
C HIS A 335 -39.73 -7.94 18.43
N GLU A 336 -38.70 -7.48 19.16
CA GLU A 336 -38.82 -7.14 20.57
C GLU A 336 -39.83 -6.01 20.79
N THR A 337 -39.74 -4.94 19.95
CA THR A 337 -40.65 -3.79 20.00
C THR A 337 -42.09 -4.23 19.71
N LEU A 338 -42.31 -5.02 18.65
CA LEU A 338 -43.63 -5.56 18.30
C LEU A 338 -44.18 -6.45 19.40
N ARG A 339 -43.36 -7.32 20.01
CA ARG A 339 -43.78 -8.17 21.13
C ARG A 339 -44.20 -7.35 22.34
N LYS A 340 -43.47 -6.31 22.70
CA LYS A 340 -43.84 -5.38 23.78
C LYS A 340 -45.16 -4.66 23.49
N GLN A 341 -45.37 -4.22 22.25
CA GLN A 341 -46.63 -3.53 21.85
C GLN A 341 -47.82 -4.47 21.83
N LEU A 342 -47.64 -5.72 21.34
CA LEU A 342 -48.77 -6.68 21.21
C LEU A 342 -49.08 -7.42 22.49
N PHE A 343 -48.10 -7.70 23.34
CA PHE A 343 -48.29 -8.57 24.52
C PHE A 343 -47.95 -7.90 25.86
N GLY A 344 -47.29 -6.72 25.86
CA GLY A 344 -46.86 -6.03 27.09
C GLY A 344 -48.02 -5.62 28.00
N THR A 345 -49.22 -5.38 27.47
CA THR A 345 -50.44 -5.14 28.24
C THR A 345 -50.96 -6.43 28.93
N SER A 346 -50.69 -7.60 28.39
CA SER A 346 -51.15 -8.87 28.95
C SER A 346 -50.27 -9.31 30.15
N GLU A 347 -48.95 -9.07 30.11
CA GLU A 347 -48.07 -9.38 31.23
C GLU A 347 -48.29 -8.45 32.43
N MET A 348 -48.59 -7.15 32.20
CA MET A 348 -48.97 -6.21 33.28
C MET A 348 -50.30 -6.58 33.92
N LEU A 349 -51.24 -7.15 33.15
CA LEU A 349 -52.53 -7.63 33.69
C LEU A 349 -52.36 -8.95 34.48
N GLN A 350 -51.45 -9.82 34.07
CA GLN A 350 -51.12 -11.04 34.81
C GLN A 350 -50.39 -10.75 36.13
N ASP A 351 -49.38 -9.85 36.11
CA ASP A 351 -48.69 -9.41 37.34
C ASP A 351 -49.64 -8.66 38.29
N SER A 352 -50.53 -7.84 37.75
CA SER A 352 -51.56 -7.16 38.56
C SER A 352 -52.57 -8.14 39.15
N GLN A 353 -52.94 -9.20 38.43
CA GLN A 353 -53.81 -10.26 38.95
C GLN A 353 -53.11 -11.17 39.98
N VAL A 354 -51.81 -11.43 39.80
CA VAL A 354 -51.01 -12.19 40.76
C VAL A 354 -50.76 -11.38 42.04
N GLN A 355 -50.54 -10.07 41.94
CA GLN A 355 -50.46 -9.19 43.10
C GLN A 355 -51.80 -8.99 43.80
N ALA A 356 -52.90 -8.89 43.05
CA ALA A 356 -54.27 -8.83 43.63
C ALA A 356 -54.64 -10.16 44.34
N ARG A 357 -54.25 -11.31 43.84
CA ARG A 357 -54.45 -12.61 44.53
C ARG A 357 -53.55 -12.75 45.78
N ARG A 358 -52.42 -12.14 45.87
CA ARG A 358 -51.56 -12.09 47.09
C ARG A 358 -52.06 -11.12 48.15
N ALA A 359 -52.93 -10.17 47.79
CA ALA A 359 -53.45 -9.17 48.70
C ALA A 359 -54.77 -9.54 49.37
N LEU A 360 -55.41 -10.70 49.06
CA LEU A 360 -56.60 -11.13 49.76
C LEU A 360 -56.26 -11.79 51.13
N PRO A 361 -56.75 -11.27 52.25
CA PRO A 361 -56.49 -11.83 53.57
C PRO A 361 -57.06 -13.24 53.69
N THR A 362 -56.22 -14.16 54.06
CA THR A 362 -56.56 -15.56 54.40
C THR A 362 -57.55 -15.54 55.58
N ARG A 363 -58.84 -15.89 55.32
CA ARG A 363 -59.83 -16.19 56.37
C ARG A 363 -59.38 -17.46 57.13
N VAL A 364 -58.98 -17.25 58.34
CA VAL A 364 -58.68 -18.33 59.26
C VAL A 364 -60.00 -19.04 59.51
N SER A 365 -60.14 -20.33 59.14
CA SER A 365 -61.16 -21.24 59.63
C SER A 365 -60.49 -22.34 60.47
N GLN A 366 -60.70 -22.24 61.76
CA GLN A 366 -60.41 -23.30 62.71
C GLN A 366 -61.44 -24.43 62.53
N ASN A 367 -60.94 -25.64 62.52
CA ASN A 367 -61.46 -26.93 63.02
C ASN A 367 -60.98 -28.03 62.08
N GLY A 368 -60.14 -28.91 62.51
CA GLY A 368 -60.15 -29.98 63.48
C GLY A 368 -60.62 -31.30 62.81
N ASN A 369 -59.69 -32.14 62.47
CA ASN A 369 -59.58 -33.53 62.77
C ASN A 369 -58.67 -34.34 61.85
N ALA A 370 -57.87 -35.15 62.49
CA ALA A 370 -56.79 -35.97 61.96
C ALA A 370 -57.31 -37.32 61.32
N LEU A 371 -56.32 -37.96 60.68
CA LEU A 371 -56.09 -39.40 60.38
C LEU A 371 -56.51 -39.91 58.98
N PRO A 372 -55.84 -40.95 58.45
CA PRO A 372 -54.41 -41.18 58.27
C PRO A 372 -54.08 -41.66 56.81
N THR A 373 -52.80 -41.79 56.59
CA THR A 373 -52.20 -42.41 55.40
C THR A 373 -52.54 -43.88 55.21
N PRO A 374 -52.39 -44.42 53.99
CA PRO A 374 -51.45 -45.52 53.88
C PRO A 374 -50.48 -45.40 52.67
N ARG A 375 -49.38 -46.06 52.93
CA ARG A 375 -48.19 -46.36 52.18
C ARG A 375 -48.39 -47.22 50.93
N SER A 376 -47.26 -47.21 50.18
CA SER A 376 -46.70 -48.27 49.32
C SER A 376 -47.20 -48.25 47.86
N SER A 377 -46.40 -48.45 46.87
CA SER A 377 -45.19 -49.26 46.73
C SER A 377 -44.41 -48.92 45.45
N GLU A 378 -43.12 -49.13 45.53
CA GLU A 378 -42.19 -49.34 44.47
C GLU A 378 -42.64 -50.15 43.29
N THR A 379 -42.16 -49.87 42.11
CA THR A 379 -41.45 -50.90 41.34
C THR A 379 -40.64 -50.28 40.18
N SER A 380 -39.39 -50.58 40.23
CA SER A 380 -38.35 -50.56 39.22
C SER A 380 -38.65 -51.41 37.98
N ARG A 381 -38.05 -51.06 36.84
CA ARG A 381 -37.34 -51.85 35.83
C ARG A 381 -37.21 -51.01 34.55
N SER A 382 -36.01 -50.66 34.16
CA SER A 382 -34.93 -51.43 33.55
C SER A 382 -35.15 -51.80 32.07
N SER A 383 -34.21 -51.36 31.29
CA SER A 383 -33.51 -51.93 30.12
C SER A 383 -34.06 -51.62 28.73
N LYS A 384 -33.06 -51.05 27.97
CA LYS A 384 -32.50 -51.55 26.68
C LYS A 384 -33.47 -51.66 25.50
N ASP A 385 -33.22 -50.84 24.49
CA ASP A 385 -32.31 -51.14 23.35
C ASP A 385 -31.87 -49.84 22.67
#